data_211de0037442c3774c843d1a64fb56aa
#
_entry.id   211de0037442c3774c843d1a64fb56aa
#
_cell.length_a   1.000
_cell.length_b   1.000
_cell.length_c   1.000
_cell.angle_alpha   90.00
_cell.angle_beta   90.00
_cell.angle_gamma   90.00
#
_symmetry.space_group_name_H-M   'P 1'
#
loop_
_entity.id
_entity.type
_entity.pdbx_description
1 polymer ?
#
loop_
_entity_poly.entity_id
_entity_poly.type
_entity_poly.pdbx_seq_one_letter_code
_entity_poly.pdbx_strand_id
1 'polypeptide(L)'
;MTTSEDTTLPKHVAIIMDGNNRFAKKMQMQKGDGHREGKNVLDPIVEHCRKNQIQALTVFAFSSENWNRPQFEVDLLMVLLEETILEQLPRMEKFNIALRFIGDRSRLSSHLRELMLQAEQRTAKFDSMTLTIAISYGGMWDMAQAAKRIAADAVAKKIAIEDIN
;
A
#
# COMPACT_ATOMS: atom_id res chain seq x y z
N MET A 1 -32.19 28.87 9.09
CA MET A 1 -31.68 27.73 9.84
C MET A 1 -30.96 26.84 8.83
N THR A 2 -29.66 27.02 8.68
CA THR A 2 -28.81 26.18 7.85
C THR A 2 -28.44 24.97 8.69
N THR A 3 -29.00 23.82 8.35
CA THR A 3 -28.54 22.53 8.86
C THR A 3 -27.09 22.34 8.44
N SER A 4 -26.15 22.49 9.36
CA SER A 4 -24.78 22.01 9.17
C SER A 4 -24.90 20.48 8.99
N GLU A 5 -24.81 20.02 7.75
CA GLU A 5 -24.53 18.61 7.50
C GLU A 5 -23.20 18.31 8.20
N ASP A 6 -23.27 17.49 9.24
CA ASP A 6 -22.12 16.99 9.97
C ASP A 6 -21.40 16.00 9.03
N THR A 7 -20.61 16.54 8.10
CA THR A 7 -19.83 15.75 7.16
C THR A 7 -18.69 15.11 7.91
N THR A 8 -18.99 13.97 8.55
CA THR A 8 -17.97 13.13 9.16
C THR A 8 -17.04 12.61 8.07
N LEU A 9 -15.76 13.01 8.12
CA LEU A 9 -14.74 12.52 7.20
C LEU A 9 -14.56 11.01 7.37
N PRO A 10 -14.22 10.27 6.31
CA PRO A 10 -13.98 8.85 6.41
C PRO A 10 -12.77 8.57 7.32
N LYS A 11 -12.85 7.49 8.08
CA LYS A 11 -11.72 7.05 8.92
C LYS A 11 -10.62 6.36 8.10
N HIS A 12 -10.98 5.79 6.97
CA HIS A 12 -10.08 5.07 6.08
C HIS A 12 -10.31 5.51 4.63
N VAL A 13 -9.25 5.84 3.95
CA VAL A 13 -9.22 6.16 2.51
C VAL A 13 -8.38 5.11 1.80
N ALA A 14 -8.86 4.58 0.69
CA ALA A 14 -8.11 3.69 -0.18
C ALA A 14 -7.99 4.29 -1.58
N ILE A 15 -6.79 4.26 -2.15
CA ILE A 15 -6.50 4.87 -3.45
C ILE A 15 -5.82 3.83 -4.35
N ILE A 16 -6.37 3.63 -5.55
CA ILE A 16 -5.71 2.86 -6.60
C ILE A 16 -4.88 3.84 -7.44
N MET A 17 -3.57 3.64 -7.48
CA MET A 17 -2.63 4.46 -8.26
C MET A 17 -2.63 4.01 -9.73
N ASP A 18 -3.72 4.28 -10.44
CA ASP A 18 -3.87 3.92 -11.86
C ASP A 18 -3.72 5.14 -12.78
N GLY A 19 -3.43 4.86 -14.04
CA GLY A 19 -3.39 5.87 -15.09
C GLY A 19 -2.03 6.50 -15.35
N ASN A 20 -0.98 6.17 -14.60
CA ASN A 20 0.36 6.76 -14.71
C ASN A 20 0.91 6.70 -16.15
N ASN A 21 0.78 5.57 -16.84
CA ASN A 21 1.21 5.43 -18.24
C ASN A 21 0.33 6.24 -19.20
N ARG A 22 -0.99 6.32 -18.96
CA ARG A 22 -1.90 7.14 -19.76
C ARG A 22 -1.62 8.62 -19.59
N PHE A 23 -1.34 9.05 -18.35
CA PHE A 23 -0.93 10.41 -18.03
C PHE A 23 0.38 10.78 -18.75
N ALA A 24 1.42 9.96 -18.64
CA ALA A 24 2.70 10.17 -19.31
C ALA A 24 2.52 10.33 -20.84
N LYS A 25 1.72 9.44 -21.46
CA LYS A 25 1.43 9.53 -22.89
C LYS A 25 0.70 10.83 -23.28
N LYS A 26 -0.28 11.25 -22.47
CA LYS A 26 -1.03 12.52 -22.69
C LYS A 26 -0.10 13.74 -22.57
N MET A 27 0.83 13.70 -21.64
CA MET A 27 1.77 14.79 -21.36
C MET A 27 3.06 14.71 -22.19
N GLN A 28 3.15 13.76 -23.14
CA GLN A 28 4.33 13.53 -24.01
C GLN A 28 5.63 13.34 -23.20
N MET A 29 5.53 12.72 -22.02
CA MET A 29 6.65 12.45 -21.13
C MET A 29 7.44 11.22 -21.60
N GLN A 30 8.66 11.07 -21.10
CA GLN A 30 9.47 9.88 -21.36
C GLN A 30 8.88 8.65 -20.68
N LYS A 31 9.29 7.47 -21.17
CA LYS A 31 8.84 6.20 -20.62
C LYS A 31 9.30 6.05 -19.16
N GLY A 32 8.35 5.79 -18.27
CA GLY A 32 8.62 5.68 -16.83
C GLY A 32 8.35 6.94 -16.01
N ASP A 33 8.38 8.14 -16.61
CA ASP A 33 8.18 9.40 -15.87
C ASP A 33 6.78 9.48 -15.26
N GLY A 34 5.76 8.89 -15.89
CA GLY A 34 4.43 8.83 -15.30
C GLY A 34 4.38 8.09 -13.96
N HIS A 35 5.21 7.06 -13.80
CA HIS A 35 5.32 6.35 -12.51
C HIS A 35 6.04 7.19 -11.45
N ARG A 36 7.05 7.96 -11.86
CA ARG A 36 7.74 8.93 -10.98
C ARG A 36 6.80 10.03 -10.51
N GLU A 37 5.99 10.59 -11.42
CA GLU A 37 4.96 11.56 -11.05
C GLU A 37 3.90 10.95 -10.11
N GLY A 38 3.48 9.71 -10.35
CA GLY A 38 2.58 9.00 -9.44
C GLY A 38 3.17 8.87 -8.02
N LYS A 39 4.48 8.61 -7.90
CA LYS A 39 5.19 8.61 -6.62
C LYS A 39 5.15 9.99 -5.95
N ASN A 40 5.39 11.07 -6.70
CA ASN A 40 5.42 12.43 -6.18
C ASN A 40 4.06 12.90 -5.61
N VAL A 41 2.95 12.32 -6.09
CA VAL A 41 1.59 12.63 -5.61
C VAL A 41 1.30 12.00 -4.24
N LEU A 42 2.04 10.97 -3.83
CA LEU A 42 1.80 10.29 -2.55
C LEU A 42 1.98 11.25 -1.35
N ASP A 43 3.01 12.06 -1.36
CA ASP A 43 3.34 12.99 -0.27
C ASP A 43 2.22 13.96 0.08
N PRO A 44 1.68 14.74 -0.88
CA PRO A 44 0.57 15.64 -0.58
C PRO A 44 -0.70 14.90 -0.14
N ILE A 45 -0.93 13.67 -0.61
CA ILE A 45 -2.07 12.86 -0.18
C ILE A 45 -1.91 12.42 1.28
N VAL A 46 -0.75 11.89 1.66
CA VAL A 46 -0.44 11.50 3.04
C VAL A 46 -0.60 12.70 3.98
N GLU A 47 -0.06 13.86 3.59
CA GLU A 47 -0.16 15.08 4.39
C GLU A 47 -1.62 15.57 4.52
N HIS A 48 -2.41 15.49 3.45
CA HIS A 48 -3.83 15.83 3.49
C HIS A 48 -4.62 14.90 4.41
N CYS A 49 -4.41 13.59 4.31
CA CYS A 49 -5.04 12.61 5.19
C CYS A 49 -4.69 12.87 6.65
N ARG A 50 -3.41 13.09 6.94
CA ARG A 50 -2.93 13.40 8.30
C ARG A 50 -3.58 14.64 8.88
N LYS A 51 -3.61 15.76 8.11
CA LYS A 51 -4.22 17.03 8.54
C LYS A 51 -5.71 16.90 8.82
N ASN A 52 -6.40 16.04 8.11
CA ASN A 52 -7.81 15.76 8.28
C ASN A 52 -8.12 14.62 9.25
N GLN A 53 -7.13 14.15 10.01
CA GLN A 53 -7.29 13.10 11.03
C GLN A 53 -7.83 11.78 10.48
N ILE A 54 -7.55 11.47 9.21
CA ILE A 54 -7.82 10.17 8.61
C ILE A 54 -6.94 9.14 9.33
N GLN A 55 -7.54 8.09 9.86
CA GLN A 55 -6.84 7.08 10.68
C GLN A 55 -6.03 6.09 9.83
N ALA A 56 -6.50 5.79 8.62
CA ALA A 56 -5.86 4.85 7.72
C ALA A 56 -5.89 5.33 6.27
N LEU A 57 -4.75 5.20 5.58
CA LEU A 57 -4.63 5.39 4.13
C LEU A 57 -4.06 4.12 3.53
N THR A 58 -4.77 3.53 2.56
CA THR A 58 -4.26 2.40 1.78
C THR A 58 -3.98 2.86 0.35
N VAL A 59 -2.78 2.58 -0.13
CA VAL A 59 -2.35 2.91 -1.50
C VAL A 59 -2.05 1.62 -2.25
N PHE A 60 -2.76 1.40 -3.36
CA PHE A 60 -2.54 0.25 -4.24
C PHE A 60 -1.43 0.59 -5.24
N ALA A 61 -0.19 0.17 -4.93
CA ALA A 61 1.00 0.55 -5.69
C ALA A 61 1.35 -0.44 -6.81
N PHE A 62 1.19 -1.76 -6.57
CA PHE A 62 1.55 -2.80 -7.53
C PHE A 62 0.64 -4.02 -7.38
N SER A 63 -0.13 -4.36 -8.44
CA SER A 63 -1.02 -5.54 -8.44
C SER A 63 -0.29 -6.82 -8.81
N SER A 64 -0.88 -7.97 -8.46
CA SER A 64 -0.41 -9.29 -8.91
C SER A 64 -0.36 -9.42 -10.43
N GLU A 65 -1.24 -8.72 -11.17
CA GLU A 65 -1.28 -8.73 -12.62
C GLU A 65 -0.17 -7.88 -13.25
N ASN A 66 0.39 -6.91 -12.53
CA ASN A 66 1.47 -6.06 -13.02
C ASN A 66 2.76 -6.85 -13.29
N TRP A 67 2.92 -8.05 -12.72
CA TRP A 67 4.02 -8.95 -13.07
C TRP A 67 4.02 -9.42 -14.53
N ASN A 68 2.90 -9.28 -15.24
CA ASN A 68 2.78 -9.60 -16.66
C ASN A 68 3.22 -8.45 -17.59
N ARG A 69 3.64 -7.32 -17.03
CA ARG A 69 4.18 -6.19 -17.78
C ARG A 69 5.56 -6.50 -18.36
N PRO A 70 6.02 -5.73 -19.36
CA PRO A 70 7.40 -5.86 -19.84
C PRO A 70 8.41 -5.76 -18.69
N GLN A 71 9.42 -6.62 -18.69
CA GLN A 71 10.36 -6.75 -17.57
C GLN A 71 10.98 -5.42 -17.16
N PHE A 72 11.41 -4.59 -18.13
CA PHE A 72 11.98 -3.27 -17.81
C PHE A 72 11.02 -2.35 -17.01
N GLU A 73 9.70 -2.47 -17.22
CA GLU A 73 8.69 -1.69 -16.46
C GLU A 73 8.55 -2.23 -15.05
N VAL A 74 8.57 -3.56 -14.89
CA VAL A 74 8.57 -4.21 -13.59
C VAL A 74 9.81 -3.81 -12.79
N ASP A 75 10.99 -3.88 -13.41
CA ASP A 75 12.26 -3.51 -12.75
C ASP A 75 12.25 -2.04 -12.32
N LEU A 76 11.78 -1.13 -13.17
CA LEU A 76 11.63 0.28 -12.82
C LEU A 76 10.68 0.47 -11.63
N LEU A 77 9.55 -0.22 -11.61
CA LEU A 77 8.59 -0.13 -10.50
C LEU A 77 9.17 -0.66 -9.19
N MET A 78 9.97 -1.73 -9.22
CA MET A 78 10.65 -2.23 -8.02
C MET A 78 11.67 -1.20 -7.49
N VAL A 79 12.47 -0.59 -8.35
CA VAL A 79 13.39 0.50 -7.96
C VAL A 79 12.62 1.68 -7.35
N LEU A 80 11.53 2.12 -7.98
CA LEU A 80 10.71 3.21 -7.45
C LEU A 80 10.06 2.88 -6.10
N LEU A 81 9.71 1.63 -5.85
CA LEU A 81 9.20 1.17 -4.55
C LEU A 81 10.28 1.25 -3.47
N GLU A 82 11.51 0.79 -3.76
CA GLU A 82 12.65 0.89 -2.84
C GLU A 82 12.95 2.35 -2.50
N GLU A 83 13.07 3.22 -3.52
CA GLU A 83 13.28 4.66 -3.33
C GLU A 83 12.15 5.28 -2.49
N THR A 84 10.88 4.93 -2.78
CA THR A 84 9.72 5.46 -2.05
C THR A 84 9.79 5.09 -0.57
N ILE A 85 10.11 3.84 -0.23
CA ILE A 85 10.22 3.41 1.16
C ILE A 85 11.31 4.19 1.89
N LEU A 86 12.49 4.34 1.27
CA LEU A 86 13.62 5.07 1.85
C LEU A 86 13.30 6.55 2.08
N GLU A 87 12.65 7.20 1.13
CA GLU A 87 12.28 8.62 1.23
C GLU A 87 11.13 8.85 2.22
N GLN A 88 10.16 7.92 2.28
CA GLN A 88 9.00 8.07 3.16
C GLN A 88 9.32 7.77 4.62
N LEU A 89 10.23 6.84 4.91
CA LEU A 89 10.47 6.36 6.26
C LEU A 89 10.82 7.49 7.26
N PRO A 90 11.72 8.45 6.96
CA PRO A 90 11.98 9.58 7.87
C PRO A 90 10.74 10.46 8.11
N ARG A 91 9.86 10.57 7.12
CA ARG A 91 8.61 11.31 7.26
C ARG A 91 7.59 10.59 8.12
N MET A 92 7.49 9.26 7.96
CA MET A 92 6.64 8.43 8.81
C MET A 92 7.05 8.55 10.27
N GLU A 93 8.36 8.52 10.54
CA GLU A 93 8.91 8.72 11.88
C GLU A 93 8.60 10.11 12.43
N LYS A 94 8.82 11.17 11.62
CA LYS A 94 8.54 12.56 12.02
C LYS A 94 7.08 12.80 12.37
N PHE A 95 6.16 12.16 11.67
CA PHE A 95 4.72 12.39 11.82
C PHE A 95 3.99 11.29 12.60
N ASN A 96 4.71 10.36 13.20
CA ASN A 96 4.17 9.27 14.01
C ASN A 96 3.17 8.39 13.21
N ILE A 97 3.53 8.07 11.94
CA ILE A 97 2.71 7.29 11.03
C ILE A 97 3.23 5.86 10.95
N ALA A 98 2.39 4.87 11.26
CA ALA A 98 2.73 3.46 11.08
C ALA A 98 2.72 3.08 9.58
N LEU A 99 3.80 2.43 9.12
CA LEU A 99 3.89 1.89 7.76
C LEU A 99 3.58 0.40 7.78
N ARG A 100 2.78 -0.07 6.83
CA ARG A 100 2.40 -1.47 6.65
C ARG A 100 2.45 -1.84 5.17
N PHE A 101 2.78 -3.10 4.90
CA PHE A 101 2.77 -3.64 3.55
C PHE A 101 1.90 -4.88 3.48
N ILE A 102 1.02 -4.95 2.48
CA ILE A 102 0.17 -6.10 2.20
C ILE A 102 0.42 -6.64 0.79
N GLY A 103 0.22 -7.94 0.58
CA GLY A 103 0.39 -8.65 -0.68
C GLY A 103 1.44 -9.76 -0.63
N ASP A 104 1.67 -10.39 -1.77
CA ASP A 104 2.59 -11.51 -1.91
C ASP A 104 4.05 -11.05 -2.03
N ARG A 105 4.83 -11.28 -0.98
CA ARG A 105 6.25 -10.92 -0.94
C ARG A 105 7.16 -11.96 -1.60
N SER A 106 6.64 -13.12 -2.02
CA SER A 106 7.46 -14.25 -2.48
C SER A 106 8.29 -13.93 -3.73
N ARG A 107 7.76 -13.07 -4.62
CA ARG A 107 8.39 -12.65 -5.87
C ARG A 107 9.28 -11.40 -5.73
N LEU A 108 9.24 -10.74 -4.58
CA LEU A 108 10.06 -9.55 -4.33
C LEU A 108 11.52 -9.94 -4.04
N SER A 109 12.46 -9.06 -4.37
CA SER A 109 13.87 -9.24 -4.02
C SER A 109 14.06 -9.39 -2.52
N SER A 110 15.13 -10.09 -2.10
CA SER A 110 15.48 -10.19 -0.67
C SER A 110 15.72 -8.80 -0.06
N HIS A 111 16.36 -7.91 -0.82
CA HIS A 111 16.62 -6.54 -0.40
C HIS A 111 15.33 -5.75 -0.13
N LEU A 112 14.38 -5.76 -1.08
CA LEU A 112 13.10 -5.06 -0.90
C LEU A 112 12.29 -5.63 0.27
N ARG A 113 12.27 -6.96 0.44
CA ARG A 113 11.60 -7.61 1.60
C ARG A 113 12.20 -7.18 2.93
N GLU A 114 13.52 -7.12 3.02
CA GLU A 114 14.22 -6.67 4.21
C GLU A 114 13.93 -5.20 4.51
N LEU A 115 13.97 -4.33 3.50
CA LEU A 115 13.66 -2.92 3.61
C LEU A 115 12.21 -2.70 4.11
N MET A 116 11.25 -3.45 3.57
CA MET A 116 9.85 -3.41 4.03
C MET A 116 9.74 -3.82 5.51
N LEU A 117 10.41 -4.92 5.91
CA LEU A 117 10.39 -5.40 7.29
C LEU A 117 10.98 -4.36 8.25
N GLN A 118 12.12 -3.78 7.91
CA GLN A 118 12.76 -2.73 8.73
C GLN A 118 11.86 -1.50 8.86
N ALA A 119 11.21 -1.07 7.77
CA ALA A 119 10.30 0.06 7.80
C ALA A 119 9.07 -0.21 8.70
N GLU A 120 8.48 -1.41 8.60
CA GLU A 120 7.37 -1.84 9.48
C GLU A 120 7.80 -1.86 10.96
N GLN A 121 8.98 -2.41 11.27
CA GLN A 121 9.49 -2.50 12.65
C GLN A 121 9.77 -1.11 13.24
N ARG A 122 10.42 -0.22 12.48
CA ARG A 122 10.77 1.13 12.95
C ARG A 122 9.54 1.98 13.25
N THR A 123 8.45 1.75 12.52
CA THR A 123 7.20 2.51 12.66
C THR A 123 6.11 1.76 13.44
N ALA A 124 6.40 0.56 13.96
CA ALA A 124 5.40 -0.34 14.55
C ALA A 124 4.58 0.26 15.70
N LYS A 125 5.17 1.16 16.47
CA LYS A 125 4.56 1.80 17.64
C LYS A 125 3.85 3.13 17.35
N PHE A 126 3.87 3.58 16.12
CA PHE A 126 3.25 4.86 15.73
C PHE A 126 1.75 4.68 15.53
N ASP A 127 0.97 5.68 15.90
CA ASP A 127 -0.48 5.58 16.04
C ASP A 127 -1.27 6.77 15.50
N SER A 128 -0.60 7.83 15.00
CA SER A 128 -1.32 9.00 14.47
C SER A 128 -2.09 8.68 13.18
N MET A 129 -1.56 7.79 12.35
CA MET A 129 -2.16 7.28 11.13
C MET A 129 -1.47 5.97 10.72
N THR A 130 -2.16 5.08 10.02
CA THR A 130 -1.54 3.93 9.34
C THR A 130 -1.52 4.17 7.84
N LEU A 131 -0.33 4.14 7.22
CA LEU A 131 -0.15 4.08 5.77
C LEU A 131 0.10 2.62 5.36
N THR A 132 -0.84 2.05 4.62
CA THR A 132 -0.72 0.69 4.06
C THR A 132 -0.40 0.77 2.58
N ILE A 133 0.67 0.11 2.13
CA ILE A 133 1.05 0.01 0.72
C ILE A 133 0.81 -1.42 0.25
N ALA A 134 -0.11 -1.59 -0.73
CA ALA A 134 -0.38 -2.88 -1.35
C ALA A 134 0.61 -3.10 -2.50
N ILE A 135 1.47 -4.13 -2.36
CA ILE A 135 2.52 -4.50 -3.31
C ILE A 135 2.36 -5.97 -3.67
N SER A 136 2.34 -6.28 -4.96
CA SER A 136 2.10 -7.66 -5.44
C SER A 136 0.78 -8.23 -4.88
N TYR A 137 -0.20 -7.34 -4.71
CA TYR A 137 -1.49 -7.67 -4.12
C TYR A 137 -2.51 -8.06 -5.20
N GLY A 138 -3.37 -9.00 -4.87
CA GLY A 138 -4.53 -9.39 -5.68
C GLY A 138 -5.63 -9.93 -4.79
N GLY A 139 -6.88 -9.48 -4.98
CA GLY A 139 -8.00 -9.90 -4.15
C GLY A 139 -8.24 -11.41 -4.15
N MET A 140 -8.10 -12.06 -5.31
CA MET A 140 -8.22 -13.53 -5.41
C MET A 140 -7.09 -14.24 -4.64
N TRP A 141 -5.86 -13.73 -4.71
CA TRP A 141 -4.75 -14.24 -3.93
C TRP A 141 -5.02 -14.10 -2.43
N ASP A 142 -5.50 -12.95 -1.99
CA ASP A 142 -5.76 -12.67 -0.58
C ASP A 142 -6.87 -13.57 -0.02
N MET A 143 -7.95 -13.76 -0.76
CA MET A 143 -9.01 -14.73 -0.41
C MET A 143 -8.45 -16.15 -0.27
N ALA A 144 -7.58 -16.58 -1.20
CA ALA A 144 -6.93 -17.89 -1.13
C ALA A 144 -6.02 -18.02 0.11
N GLN A 145 -5.29 -16.94 0.47
CA GLN A 145 -4.47 -16.93 1.69
C GLN A 145 -5.32 -16.95 2.96
N ALA A 146 -6.43 -16.23 2.96
CA ALA A 146 -7.40 -16.27 4.08
C ALA A 146 -7.96 -17.69 4.26
N ALA A 147 -8.42 -18.32 3.19
CA ALA A 147 -8.91 -19.70 3.23
C ALA A 147 -7.85 -20.70 3.74
N LYS A 148 -6.60 -20.56 3.29
CA LYS A 148 -5.49 -21.39 3.78
C LYS A 148 -5.24 -21.20 5.27
N ARG A 149 -5.28 -19.98 5.77
CA ARG A 149 -5.10 -19.67 7.20
C ARG A 149 -6.22 -20.27 8.04
N ILE A 150 -7.48 -20.09 7.61
CA ILE A 150 -8.65 -20.68 8.27
C ILE A 150 -8.53 -22.21 8.32
N ALA A 151 -8.20 -22.85 7.21
CA ALA A 151 -8.03 -24.30 7.17
C ALA A 151 -6.91 -24.78 8.12
N ALA A 152 -5.77 -24.08 8.15
CA ALA A 152 -4.66 -24.39 9.03
C ALA A 152 -5.03 -24.23 10.52
N ASP A 153 -5.78 -23.20 10.87
CA ASP A 153 -6.23 -22.95 12.24
C ASP A 153 -7.31 -23.96 12.68
N ALA A 154 -8.19 -24.38 11.78
CA ALA A 154 -9.15 -25.46 12.04
C ALA A 154 -8.43 -26.80 12.28
N VAL A 155 -7.46 -27.19 11.43
CA VAL A 155 -6.63 -28.39 11.61
C VAL A 155 -5.85 -28.34 12.93
N ALA A 156 -5.33 -27.16 13.31
CA ALA A 156 -4.64 -26.96 14.57
C ALA A 156 -5.58 -26.85 15.79
N LYS A 157 -6.91 -27.01 15.58
CA LYS A 157 -7.97 -26.90 16.62
C LYS A 157 -7.97 -25.56 17.35
N LYS A 158 -7.53 -24.48 16.68
CA LYS A 158 -7.58 -23.10 17.23
C LYS A 158 -8.94 -22.46 17.03
N ILE A 159 -9.67 -22.88 16.00
CA ILE A 159 -11.04 -22.47 15.69
C ILE A 159 -11.89 -23.70 15.40
N ALA A 160 -13.17 -23.67 15.75
CA ALA A 160 -14.12 -24.69 15.34
C ALA A 160 -14.67 -24.36 13.94
N ILE A 161 -15.09 -25.40 13.19
CA ILE A 161 -15.59 -25.19 11.81
C ILE A 161 -16.88 -24.35 11.84
N GLU A 162 -17.73 -24.55 12.86
CA GLU A 162 -18.98 -23.82 13.09
C GLU A 162 -18.77 -22.32 13.40
N ASP A 163 -17.57 -21.90 13.79
CA ASP A 163 -17.23 -20.49 14.07
C ASP A 163 -16.75 -19.73 12.80
N ILE A 164 -16.64 -20.44 11.65
CA ILE A 164 -16.26 -19.82 10.39
C ILE A 164 -17.49 -19.20 9.74
N ASN A 165 -17.58 -17.86 9.75
CA ASN A 165 -18.69 -17.07 9.21
C ASN A 165 -18.22 -15.82 8.47
#